data_103d71376eae0ce6c0fb9a427ae6b201
#
_entry.id   103d71376eae0ce6c0fb9a427ae6b201
#
_cell.length_a   1.000
_cell.length_b   1.000
_cell.length_c   1.000
_cell.angle_alpha   90.00
_cell.angle_beta   90.00
_cell.angle_gamma   90.00
#
_symmetry.space_group_name_H-M   'P 1'
#
loop_
_entity.id
_entity.type
_entity.pdbx_description
1 polymer ?
#
loop_
_entity_poly.entity_id
_entity_poly.type
_entity_poly.pdbx_seq_one_letter_code
_entity_poly.pdbx_strand_id
1 'polypeptide(L)'
;MAYVESGATPPRYWRQAGGAWQERRFDRWQPLAPDEPVRHVSWNEAQAYCRWAGERLPSEAEWSYASSAMQWGDVWEWTASTFAPFPGFSADPYADYSQPWFGTHKVLKGASYATPERVRAATFRNFYTPDRGDVFAGFRTCKMDTR
;
A
#
# COMPACT_ATOMS: atom_id res chain seq x y z
N MET A 1 10.72 5.34 11.04
CA MET A 1 10.89 5.66 12.49
C MET A 1 10.62 7.14 12.77
N ALA A 2 11.37 8.07 12.22
CA ALA A 2 11.24 9.51 12.50
C ALA A 2 9.79 10.08 12.46
N TYR A 3 8.94 9.60 11.55
CA TYR A 3 7.53 10.00 11.47
C TYR A 3 6.76 9.66 12.76
N VAL A 4 6.90 8.46 13.27
CA VAL A 4 6.20 8.05 14.51
C VAL A 4 6.81 8.76 15.72
N GLU A 5 8.12 8.97 15.74
CA GLU A 5 8.83 9.72 16.78
C GLU A 5 8.46 11.20 16.79
N SER A 6 7.97 11.76 15.70
CA SER A 6 7.42 13.12 15.64
C SER A 6 6.01 13.26 16.26
N GLY A 7 5.45 12.18 16.83
CA GLY A 7 4.15 12.19 17.50
C GLY A 7 3.00 11.63 16.65
N ALA A 8 3.29 11.10 15.47
CA ALA A 8 2.26 10.44 14.67
C ALA A 8 1.84 9.10 15.30
N THR A 9 0.58 8.74 15.09
CA THR A 9 0.07 7.44 15.52
C THR A 9 0.84 6.32 14.81
N PRO A 10 1.42 5.35 15.56
CA PRO A 10 2.09 4.23 14.95
C PRO A 10 1.12 3.31 14.21
N PRO A 11 1.59 2.56 13.19
CA PRO A 11 0.79 1.53 12.56
C PRO A 11 0.21 0.55 13.58
N ARG A 12 -0.98 0.02 13.29
CA ARG A 12 -1.78 -0.82 14.21
C ARG A 12 -1.01 -1.98 14.86
N TYR A 13 -0.06 -2.55 14.14
CA TYR A 13 0.71 -3.71 14.61
C TYR A 13 2.12 -3.36 15.09
N TRP A 14 2.35 -2.11 15.46
CA TRP A 14 3.58 -1.66 16.08
C TRP A 14 3.38 -1.36 17.56
N ARG A 15 4.42 -1.55 18.34
CA ARG A 15 4.47 -1.14 19.75
C ARG A 15 5.89 -0.77 20.17
N GLN A 16 6.01 0.00 21.24
CA GLN A 16 7.26 0.16 21.97
C GLN A 16 7.33 -0.85 23.12
N ALA A 17 8.46 -1.55 23.26
CA ALA A 17 8.76 -2.42 24.38
C ALA A 17 10.27 -2.38 24.67
N GLY A 18 10.65 -2.13 25.92
CA GLY A 18 12.06 -2.07 26.32
C GLY A 18 12.87 -0.98 25.61
N GLY A 19 12.24 0.15 25.24
CA GLY A 19 12.90 1.24 24.51
C GLY A 19 13.08 1.01 23.00
N ALA A 20 12.63 -0.13 22.48
CA ALA A 20 12.73 -0.47 21.05
C ALA A 20 11.35 -0.63 20.41
N TRP A 21 11.27 -0.34 19.11
CA TRP A 21 10.08 -0.61 18.32
C TRP A 21 10.01 -2.08 17.91
N GLN A 22 8.81 -2.65 18.02
CA GLN A 22 8.47 -4.00 17.60
C GLN A 22 7.28 -3.97 16.65
N GLU A 23 7.27 -4.89 15.68
CA GLU A 23 6.10 -5.21 14.86
C GLU A 23 5.53 -6.58 15.25
N ARG A 24 4.23 -6.72 15.08
CA ARG A 24 3.55 -8.01 15.24
C ARG A 24 3.51 -8.72 13.90
N ARG A 25 4.11 -9.93 13.85
CA ARG A 25 3.99 -10.87 12.72
C ARG A 25 3.21 -12.10 13.19
N PHE A 26 2.01 -12.25 12.69
CA PHE A 26 1.05 -13.25 13.13
C PHE A 26 0.80 -13.16 14.65
N ASP A 27 1.26 -14.16 15.40
CA ASP A 27 1.12 -14.27 16.85
C ASP A 27 2.34 -13.75 17.63
N ARG A 28 3.41 -13.33 16.94
CA ARG A 28 4.68 -12.97 17.56
C ARG A 28 5.02 -11.50 17.41
N TRP A 29 5.58 -10.93 18.48
CA TRP A 29 6.23 -9.64 18.45
C TRP A 29 7.72 -9.81 18.21
N GLN A 30 8.25 -9.07 17.25
CA GLN A 30 9.66 -9.10 16.87
C GLN A 30 10.21 -7.69 16.65
N PRO A 31 11.53 -7.49 16.77
CA PRO A 31 12.14 -6.20 16.49
C PRO A 31 11.74 -5.70 15.10
N LEU A 32 11.47 -4.41 15.00
CA LEU A 32 11.17 -3.77 13.71
C LEU A 32 12.44 -3.76 12.86
N ALA A 33 12.38 -4.34 11.66
CA ALA A 33 13.47 -4.36 10.72
C ALA A 33 13.48 -3.06 9.89
N PRO A 34 14.52 -2.22 9.99
CA PRO A 34 14.52 -0.89 9.35
C PRO A 34 14.57 -0.97 7.81
N ASP A 35 15.10 -2.06 7.27
CA ASP A 35 15.29 -2.26 5.82
C ASP A 35 14.13 -3.01 5.15
N GLU A 36 13.11 -3.39 5.92
CA GLU A 36 11.93 -4.02 5.38
C GLU A 36 10.81 -3.02 5.10
N PRO A 37 9.97 -3.26 4.07
CA PRO A 37 8.80 -2.46 3.83
C PRO A 37 7.87 -2.43 5.04
N VAL A 38 7.30 -1.27 5.34
CA VAL A 38 6.22 -1.18 6.32
C VAL A 38 5.02 -2.03 5.85
N ARG A 39 4.38 -2.71 6.80
CA ARG A 39 3.23 -3.59 6.53
C ARG A 39 2.02 -3.17 7.35
N HIS A 40 0.86 -3.62 6.87
CA HIS A 40 -0.41 -3.42 7.58
C HIS A 40 -0.72 -1.94 7.84
N VAL A 41 -0.39 -1.11 6.88
CA VAL A 41 -0.78 0.31 6.88
C VAL A 41 -1.94 0.55 5.93
N SER A 42 -2.87 1.39 6.34
CA SER A 42 -3.98 1.85 5.52
C SER A 42 -3.51 2.92 4.52
N TRP A 43 -4.33 3.17 3.50
CA TRP A 43 -4.09 4.28 2.58
C TRP A 43 -4.04 5.63 3.29
N ASN A 44 -4.90 5.81 4.30
CA ASN A 44 -4.95 7.04 5.10
C ASN A 44 -3.64 7.28 5.85
N GLU A 45 -3.04 6.24 6.44
CA GLU A 45 -1.74 6.31 7.12
C GLU A 45 -0.61 6.58 6.13
N ALA A 46 -0.63 5.93 4.97
CA ALA A 46 0.35 6.18 3.90
C ALA A 46 0.29 7.63 3.40
N GLN A 47 -0.90 8.19 3.21
CA GLN A 47 -1.10 9.59 2.85
C GLN A 47 -0.64 10.55 3.96
N ALA A 48 -0.87 10.21 5.22
CA ALA A 48 -0.41 11.02 6.34
C ALA A 48 1.13 11.08 6.39
N TYR A 49 1.79 9.93 6.17
CA TYR A 49 3.25 9.88 6.02
C TYR A 49 3.73 10.75 4.86
N CYS A 50 3.11 10.61 3.69
CA CYS A 50 3.49 11.39 2.50
C CYS A 50 3.41 12.92 2.77
N ARG A 51 2.34 13.38 3.41
CA ARG A 51 2.21 14.81 3.79
C ARG A 51 3.33 15.27 4.73
N TRP A 52 3.66 14.45 5.72
CA TRP A 52 4.73 14.75 6.66
C TRP A 52 6.10 14.81 5.96
N ALA A 53 6.36 13.87 5.03
CA ALA A 53 7.63 13.76 4.30
C ALA A 53 7.77 14.78 3.17
N GLY A 54 6.72 15.53 2.81
CA GLY A 54 6.73 16.38 1.61
C GLY A 54 6.75 15.59 0.31
N GLU A 55 6.15 14.40 0.32
CA GLU A 55 6.12 13.45 -0.79
C GLU A 55 4.67 13.07 -1.13
N ARG A 56 4.48 12.23 -2.12
CA ARG A 56 3.18 11.70 -2.52
C ARG A 56 3.24 10.20 -2.82
N LEU A 57 2.09 9.55 -2.82
CA LEU A 57 1.97 8.22 -3.40
C LEU A 57 2.07 8.31 -4.95
N PRO A 58 2.64 7.30 -5.62
CA PRO A 58 2.55 7.20 -7.07
C PRO A 58 1.09 6.98 -7.51
N SER A 59 0.73 7.46 -8.67
CA SER A 59 -0.46 6.98 -9.35
C SER A 59 -0.28 5.52 -9.80
N GLU A 60 -1.38 4.84 -10.11
CA GLU A 60 -1.34 3.49 -10.69
C GLU A 60 -0.51 3.44 -11.98
N ALA A 61 -0.63 4.47 -12.83
CA ALA A 61 0.12 4.55 -14.08
C ALA A 61 1.62 4.71 -13.85
N GLU A 62 2.02 5.60 -12.94
CA GLU A 62 3.44 5.79 -12.56
C GLU A 62 4.04 4.52 -11.97
N TRP A 63 3.31 3.85 -11.07
CA TRP A 63 3.75 2.58 -10.51
C TRP A 63 3.96 1.54 -11.60
N SER A 64 2.98 1.38 -12.49
CA SER A 64 3.05 0.40 -13.59
C SER A 64 4.20 0.69 -14.54
N TYR A 65 4.44 1.97 -14.86
CA TYR A 65 5.58 2.38 -15.70
C TYR A 65 6.92 2.04 -15.04
N ALA A 66 7.07 2.30 -13.74
CA ALA A 66 8.32 2.06 -13.02
C ALA A 66 8.55 0.58 -12.67
N SER A 67 7.54 -0.27 -12.75
CA SER A 67 7.57 -1.65 -12.23
C SER A 67 8.68 -2.52 -12.79
N SER A 68 9.12 -2.28 -14.04
CA SER A 68 10.21 -3.03 -14.67
C SER A 68 11.61 -2.66 -14.15
N ALA A 69 11.74 -1.49 -13.49
CA ALA A 69 13.00 -0.95 -13.00
C ALA A 69 13.11 -0.97 -11.47
N MET A 70 12.12 -1.51 -10.76
CA MET A 70 12.10 -1.53 -9.30
C MET A 70 11.79 -2.93 -8.75
N GLN A 71 12.23 -3.20 -7.53
CA GLN A 71 11.84 -4.40 -6.80
C GLN A 71 10.47 -4.19 -6.14
N TRP A 72 9.62 -5.19 -6.22
CA TRP A 72 8.28 -5.23 -5.61
C TRP A 72 7.87 -6.68 -5.33
N GLY A 73 6.84 -6.89 -4.52
CA GLY A 73 6.31 -8.23 -4.25
C GLY A 73 6.35 -8.66 -2.79
N ASP A 74 6.95 -7.88 -1.89
CA ASP A 74 6.93 -8.14 -0.44
C ASP A 74 5.62 -7.71 0.20
N VAL A 75 5.08 -6.60 -0.26
CA VAL A 75 3.78 -6.03 0.15
C VAL A 75 3.01 -5.53 -1.07
N TRP A 76 1.70 -5.56 -1.01
CA TRP A 76 0.86 -4.77 -1.91
C TRP A 76 1.12 -3.29 -1.66
N GLU A 77 1.25 -2.50 -2.71
CA GLU A 77 1.63 -1.10 -2.59
C GLU A 77 0.46 -0.17 -2.92
N TRP A 78 0.09 0.65 -1.93
CA TRP A 78 -0.92 1.68 -2.11
C TRP A 78 -0.51 2.70 -3.18
N THR A 79 -1.46 3.04 -4.04
CA THR A 79 -1.31 4.14 -5.02
C THR A 79 -2.25 5.30 -4.67
N ALA A 80 -2.01 6.46 -5.27
CA ALA A 80 -2.91 7.61 -5.15
C ALA A 80 -4.25 7.39 -5.89
N SER A 81 -4.29 6.43 -6.83
CA SER A 81 -5.41 6.23 -7.73
C SER A 81 -6.62 5.64 -7.03
N THR A 82 -7.79 6.23 -7.31
CA THR A 82 -9.07 5.62 -6.96
C THR A 82 -9.39 4.50 -7.96
N PHE A 83 -9.92 3.40 -7.45
CA PHE A 83 -10.33 2.29 -8.29
C PHE A 83 -11.49 2.73 -9.19
N ALA A 84 -11.25 2.73 -10.48
CA ALA A 84 -12.19 3.16 -11.52
C ALA A 84 -12.06 2.24 -12.73
N PRO A 85 -13.09 2.14 -13.58
CA PRO A 85 -13.00 1.39 -14.82
C PRO A 85 -11.99 2.03 -15.77
N PHE A 86 -11.32 1.21 -16.57
CA PHE A 86 -10.56 1.70 -17.71
C PHE A 86 -11.49 2.21 -18.82
N PRO A 87 -11.02 3.13 -19.67
CA PRO A 87 -11.78 3.53 -20.84
C PRO A 87 -12.20 2.32 -21.68
N GLY A 88 -13.47 2.27 -22.07
CA GLY A 88 -14.03 1.15 -22.84
C GLY A 88 -14.43 -0.07 -21.99
N PHE A 89 -14.39 0.03 -20.66
CA PHE A 89 -14.87 -1.05 -19.78
C PHE A 89 -16.34 -1.35 -20.07
N SER A 90 -16.64 -2.64 -20.24
CA SER A 90 -18.00 -3.19 -20.28
C SER A 90 -18.10 -4.23 -19.17
N ALA A 91 -19.15 -4.12 -18.35
CA ALA A 91 -19.34 -5.04 -17.26
C ALA A 91 -19.59 -6.46 -17.78
N ASP A 92 -18.92 -7.44 -17.19
CA ASP A 92 -19.23 -8.85 -17.35
C ASP A 92 -20.61 -9.14 -16.71
N PRO A 93 -21.33 -10.19 -17.14
CA PRO A 93 -22.56 -10.63 -16.45
C PRO A 93 -22.41 -10.81 -14.93
N TYR A 94 -21.21 -11.13 -14.44
CA TYR A 94 -20.89 -11.12 -13.02
C TYR A 94 -20.44 -9.71 -12.57
N ALA A 95 -21.41 -8.80 -12.51
CA ALA A 95 -21.18 -7.38 -12.24
C ALA A 95 -20.59 -7.10 -10.83
N ASP A 96 -20.77 -8.01 -9.88
CA ASP A 96 -20.37 -7.83 -8.48
C ASP A 96 -18.86 -7.91 -8.26
N TYR A 97 -18.08 -8.31 -9.25
CA TYR A 97 -16.63 -8.45 -9.10
C TYR A 97 -15.89 -7.12 -9.00
N SER A 98 -16.26 -6.11 -9.79
CA SER A 98 -15.53 -4.84 -9.86
C SER A 98 -16.44 -3.61 -9.68
N GLN A 99 -17.61 -3.63 -10.26
CA GLN A 99 -18.47 -2.47 -10.44
C GLN A 99 -18.94 -1.81 -9.12
N PRO A 100 -19.32 -2.56 -8.08
CA PRO A 100 -19.76 -1.98 -6.79
C PRO A 100 -18.66 -1.20 -6.06
N TRP A 101 -17.41 -1.42 -6.42
CA TRP A 101 -16.24 -0.89 -5.70
C TRP A 101 -15.61 0.33 -6.36
N PHE A 102 -16.08 0.70 -7.56
CA PHE A 102 -15.60 1.90 -8.25
C PHE A 102 -15.91 3.16 -7.44
N GLY A 103 -14.96 4.09 -7.41
CA GLY A 103 -15.08 5.37 -6.72
C GLY A 103 -14.84 5.35 -5.21
N THR A 104 -14.97 4.19 -4.55
CA THR A 104 -14.87 4.06 -3.08
C THR A 104 -13.56 3.41 -2.61
N HIS A 105 -12.93 2.63 -3.48
CA HIS A 105 -11.70 1.89 -3.18
C HIS A 105 -10.47 2.58 -3.77
N LYS A 106 -9.31 2.28 -3.19
CA LYS A 106 -8.00 2.70 -3.68
C LYS A 106 -7.28 1.52 -4.30
N VAL A 107 -6.55 1.79 -5.38
CA VAL A 107 -5.78 0.78 -6.09
C VAL A 107 -4.50 0.46 -5.34
N LEU A 108 -4.22 -0.85 -5.23
CA LEU A 108 -2.91 -1.38 -4.85
C LEU A 108 -2.28 -2.11 -6.03
N LYS A 109 -0.98 -1.99 -6.14
CA LYS A 109 -0.20 -2.63 -7.20
C LYS A 109 0.83 -3.60 -6.61
N GLY A 110 1.37 -4.44 -7.47
CA GLY A 110 2.40 -5.40 -7.12
C GLY A 110 1.85 -6.73 -6.61
N ALA A 111 2.36 -7.17 -5.49
CA ALA A 111 2.00 -8.41 -4.82
C ALA A 111 2.48 -8.36 -3.37
N SER A 112 2.09 -9.33 -2.54
CA SER A 112 2.71 -9.57 -1.24
C SER A 112 3.47 -10.91 -1.25
N TYR A 113 4.27 -11.14 -0.21
CA TYR A 113 4.94 -12.45 -0.03
C TYR A 113 3.95 -13.64 -0.01
N ALA A 114 2.70 -13.40 0.38
CA ALA A 114 1.65 -14.41 0.41
C ALA A 114 0.96 -14.62 -0.95
N THR A 115 1.31 -13.82 -1.95
CA THR A 115 0.72 -13.93 -3.30
C THR A 115 1.43 -15.04 -4.08
N PRO A 116 0.71 -16.08 -4.56
CA PRO A 116 1.31 -17.12 -5.37
C PRO A 116 1.94 -16.58 -6.65
N GLU A 117 3.09 -17.12 -7.04
CA GLU A 117 3.87 -16.64 -8.19
C GLU A 117 3.04 -16.57 -9.48
N ARG A 118 2.19 -17.57 -9.72
CA ARG A 118 1.33 -17.65 -10.92
C ARG A 118 0.36 -16.47 -11.10
N VAL A 119 0.09 -15.70 -10.04
CA VAL A 119 -0.82 -14.53 -10.08
C VAL A 119 -0.08 -13.21 -9.84
N ARG A 120 1.25 -13.25 -9.70
CA ARG A 120 2.07 -12.04 -9.61
C ARG A 120 2.19 -11.40 -10.98
N ALA A 121 1.62 -10.23 -11.15
CA ALA A 121 1.71 -9.48 -12.39
C ALA A 121 1.68 -7.98 -12.12
N ALA A 122 2.57 -7.22 -12.76
CA ALA A 122 2.59 -5.76 -12.66
C ALA A 122 1.29 -5.12 -13.16
N THR A 123 0.56 -5.81 -14.02
CA THR A 123 -0.74 -5.36 -14.54
C THR A 123 -1.90 -5.61 -13.57
N PHE A 124 -1.72 -6.50 -12.58
CA PHE A 124 -2.78 -6.81 -11.64
C PHE A 124 -3.15 -5.57 -10.79
N ARG A 125 -4.44 -5.39 -10.57
CA ARG A 125 -5.02 -4.34 -9.73
C ARG A 125 -5.70 -5.00 -8.53
N ASN A 126 -5.16 -4.79 -7.34
CA ASN A 126 -5.88 -5.07 -6.11
C ASN A 126 -6.55 -3.78 -5.62
N PHE A 127 -7.56 -3.87 -4.79
CA PHE A 127 -8.29 -2.68 -4.33
C PHE A 127 -8.93 -2.93 -2.96
N TYR A 128 -8.84 -1.95 -2.08
CA TYR A 128 -9.46 -1.95 -0.76
C TYR A 128 -9.96 -0.56 -0.39
N THR A 129 -10.80 -0.49 0.63
CA THR A 129 -11.20 0.79 1.23
C THR A 129 -10.00 1.49 1.84
N PRO A 130 -9.96 2.84 1.85
CA PRO A 130 -8.77 3.60 2.30
C PRO A 130 -8.43 3.44 3.78
N ASP A 131 -9.33 2.94 4.59
CA ASP A 131 -9.15 2.68 6.03
C ASP A 131 -8.61 1.27 6.33
N ARG A 132 -8.52 0.40 5.32
CA ARG A 132 -8.12 -1.00 5.49
C ARG A 132 -6.64 -1.13 5.83
N GLY A 133 -6.32 -1.61 7.04
CA GLY A 133 -4.94 -1.80 7.54
C GLY A 133 -4.63 -3.22 8.01
N ASP A 134 -5.49 -4.21 7.71
CA ASP A 134 -5.34 -5.62 8.10
C ASP A 134 -4.73 -6.50 6.99
N VAL A 135 -4.48 -5.92 5.82
CA VAL A 135 -3.89 -6.60 4.66
C VAL A 135 -2.37 -6.41 4.61
N PHE A 136 -1.67 -7.25 3.87
CA PHE A 136 -0.23 -7.13 3.65
C PHE A 136 0.08 -6.00 2.67
N ALA A 137 -0.28 -4.78 3.07
CA ALA A 137 -0.11 -3.58 2.29
C ALA A 137 0.87 -2.62 2.94
N GLY A 138 1.72 -2.05 2.12
CA GLY A 138 2.64 -0.96 2.41
C GLY A 138 2.53 0.09 1.31
N PHE A 139 3.57 0.87 1.10
CA PHE A 139 3.61 1.88 0.07
C PHE A 139 5.04 2.29 -0.27
N ARG A 140 5.19 2.91 -1.41
CA ARG A 140 6.36 3.70 -1.78
C ARG A 140 5.95 5.13 -2.05
N THR A 141 6.91 6.04 -2.01
CA THR A 141 6.68 7.46 -2.23
C THR A 141 7.33 7.94 -3.51
N CYS A 142 6.80 9.02 -4.04
CA CYS A 142 7.37 9.81 -5.11
C CYS A 142 7.61 11.23 -4.64
N LYS A 143 8.61 11.90 -5.20
CA LYS A 143 8.79 13.33 -4.99
C LYS A 143 7.56 14.09 -5.50
N MET A 144 7.28 15.21 -4.87
CA MET A 144 6.30 16.16 -5.43
C MET A 144 6.80 16.68 -6.76
N ASP A 145 5.91 16.82 -7.74
CA ASP A 145 6.26 17.46 -9.00
C ASP A 145 6.67 18.91 -8.72
N THR A 146 7.91 19.24 -9.03
CA THR A 146 8.36 20.64 -9.05
C THR A 146 7.69 21.31 -10.24
N ARG A 147 6.73 22.21 -9.98
CA ARG A 147 6.21 23.12 -11.00
C ARG A 147 7.26 24.16 -11.39
#